data_cf973001f4afc1a0446658381b775682
#
_entry.id   cf973001f4afc1a0446658381b775682
#
_cell.length_a   1.000
_cell.length_b   1.000
_cell.length_c   1.000
_cell.angle_alpha   90.00
_cell.angle_beta   90.00
_cell.angle_gamma   90.00
#
_symmetry.space_group_name_H-M   'P 1'
#
loop_
_entity.id
_entity.type
_entity.pdbx_description
1 polymer ?
#
loop_
_entity_poly.entity_id
_entity_poly.type
_entity_poly.pdbx_seq_one_letter_code
_entity_poly.pdbx_strand_id
1 'polypeptide(L)'
;MCIRDSLKGGLEENLAEQKFKDFYMHKIGHWLGLDVHDSGPYSSSKEAMKFVAGMITTIEPGIYISSESDVDDKWKGIGIRIEDDILVTESGNENLTDATPTDPQDIQSLMS
;
A
#
# COMPACT_ATOMS: atom_id res chain seq x y z
N MET A 1 2.32 10.12 -11.50
CA MET A 1 1.25 9.28 -12.09
C MET A 1 0.53 8.59 -10.94
N CYS A 2 -0.78 8.47 -10.98
CA CYS A 2 -1.52 7.63 -10.04
C CYS A 2 -2.37 6.60 -10.81
N ILE A 3 -2.82 5.54 -10.14
CA ILE A 3 -3.64 4.49 -10.77
C ILE A 3 -4.84 5.11 -11.50
N ARG A 4 -5.48 6.10 -10.89
CA ARG A 4 -6.62 6.80 -11.50
C ARG A 4 -6.29 7.40 -12.88
N ASP A 5 -5.08 7.92 -13.07
CA ASP A 5 -4.67 8.57 -14.32
C ASP A 5 -4.32 7.55 -15.42
N SER A 6 -4.05 6.30 -15.02
CA SER A 6 -3.76 5.18 -15.92
C SER A 6 -5.02 4.46 -16.40
N LEU A 7 -6.12 4.58 -15.64
CA LEU A 7 -7.38 3.92 -15.96
C LEU A 7 -8.24 4.78 -16.88
N LYS A 8 -8.75 4.17 -17.95
CA LYS A 8 -9.75 4.77 -18.84
C LYS A 8 -11.14 4.65 -18.18
N GLY A 9 -11.94 5.72 -18.24
CA GLY A 9 -13.31 5.75 -17.68
C GLY A 9 -13.44 6.56 -16.40
N GLY A 10 -14.64 6.58 -15.82
CA GLY A 10 -14.95 7.30 -14.59
C GLY A 10 -14.45 6.59 -13.34
N LEU A 11 -14.21 7.35 -12.26
CA LEU A 11 -13.76 6.78 -10.99
C LEU A 11 -14.71 5.72 -10.43
N GLU A 12 -16.02 6.02 -10.43
CA GLU A 12 -17.04 5.10 -9.92
C GLU A 12 -17.11 3.79 -10.72
N GLU A 13 -17.03 3.90 -12.05
CA GLU A 13 -16.99 2.74 -12.94
C GLU A 13 -15.74 1.87 -12.66
N ASN A 14 -14.58 2.49 -12.60
CA ASN A 14 -13.32 1.79 -12.34
C ASN A 14 -13.30 1.11 -10.96
N LEU A 15 -13.92 1.72 -9.95
CA LEU A 15 -14.07 1.09 -8.63
C LEU A 15 -15.07 -0.07 -8.67
N ALA A 16 -16.23 0.09 -9.32
CA ALA A 16 -17.23 -0.95 -9.43
C ALA A 16 -16.71 -2.19 -10.19
N GLU A 17 -15.98 -1.98 -11.26
CA GLU A 17 -15.36 -3.03 -12.09
C GLU A 17 -14.01 -3.50 -11.55
N GLN A 18 -13.51 -2.87 -10.47
CA GLN A 18 -12.23 -3.20 -9.82
C GLN A 18 -11.02 -3.14 -10.77
N LYS A 19 -11.05 -2.29 -11.79
CA LYS A 19 -9.97 -2.14 -12.78
C LYS A 19 -8.61 -1.77 -12.16
N PHE A 20 -8.64 -1.18 -10.96
CA PHE A 20 -7.40 -0.87 -10.22
C PHE A 20 -6.60 -2.14 -9.85
N LYS A 21 -7.22 -3.32 -9.82
CA LYS A 21 -6.54 -4.57 -9.47
C LYS A 21 -5.47 -4.98 -10.48
N ASP A 22 -5.54 -4.49 -11.70
CA ASP A 22 -4.49 -4.71 -12.71
C ASP A 22 -3.17 -4.00 -12.36
N PHE A 23 -3.24 -3.01 -11.46
CA PHE A 23 -2.11 -2.20 -10.99
C PHE A 23 -1.84 -2.33 -9.50
N TYR A 24 -2.77 -2.92 -8.76
CA TYR A 24 -2.69 -3.08 -7.31
C TYR A 24 -3.44 -4.34 -6.86
N MET A 25 -2.72 -5.43 -6.64
CA MET A 25 -3.31 -6.76 -6.46
C MET A 25 -3.27 -7.29 -5.03
N HIS A 26 -2.67 -6.59 -4.10
CA HIS A 26 -2.55 -7.03 -2.71
C HIS A 26 -3.35 -6.16 -1.72
N LYS A 27 -3.43 -6.57 -0.47
CA LYS A 27 -4.03 -5.78 0.60
C LYS A 27 -3.17 -4.56 0.92
N ILE A 28 -3.76 -3.55 1.52
CA ILE A 28 -3.06 -2.32 1.89
C ILE A 28 -2.17 -2.48 3.12
N GLY A 29 -2.30 -3.58 3.86
CA GLY A 29 -1.51 -3.82 5.05
C GLY A 29 -1.80 -5.17 5.68
N HIS A 30 -0.96 -5.55 6.62
CA HIS A 30 -1.06 -6.76 7.42
C HIS A 30 -0.60 -6.51 8.87
N TRP A 31 -0.92 -7.43 9.78
CA TRP A 31 -0.38 -7.39 11.13
C TRP A 31 1.12 -7.66 11.11
N LEU A 32 1.84 -6.90 11.93
CA LEU A 32 3.26 -7.07 12.20
C LEU A 32 3.42 -7.41 13.69
N GLY A 33 4.17 -8.48 13.99
CA GLY A 33 4.39 -8.94 15.36
C GLY A 33 5.66 -9.77 15.45
N LEU A 34 5.56 -11.00 15.97
CA LEU A 34 6.70 -11.92 16.01
C LEU A 34 7.13 -12.33 14.60
N ASP A 35 6.18 -12.40 13.67
CA ASP A 35 6.41 -12.64 12.26
C ASP A 35 6.10 -11.36 11.46
N VAL A 36 6.80 -11.19 10.32
CA VAL A 36 6.56 -10.06 9.41
C VAL A 36 5.10 -10.06 8.91
N HIS A 37 4.59 -11.22 8.52
CA HIS A 37 3.18 -11.45 8.23
C HIS A 37 2.57 -12.18 9.41
N ASP A 38 2.31 -11.46 10.49
CA ASP A 38 1.80 -12.08 11.72
C ASP A 38 0.34 -12.51 11.57
N SER A 39 0.02 -13.57 12.26
CA SER A 39 -1.33 -14.11 12.29
C SER A 39 -2.24 -13.26 13.19
N GLY A 40 -3.42 -12.96 12.71
CA GLY A 40 -4.41 -12.22 13.48
C GLY A 40 -5.73 -12.06 12.73
N PRO A 41 -6.82 -11.85 13.46
CA PRO A 41 -8.10 -11.63 12.82
C PRO A 41 -8.15 -10.20 12.21
N TYR A 42 -8.66 -10.10 10.98
CA TYR A 42 -9.01 -8.82 10.34
C TYR A 42 -10.50 -8.49 10.50
N SER A 43 -11.29 -9.47 10.90
CA SER A 43 -12.72 -9.33 11.12
C SER A 43 -13.18 -10.29 12.22
N SER A 44 -14.20 -9.89 12.94
CA SER A 44 -14.93 -10.73 13.91
C SER A 44 -16.41 -10.70 13.55
N SER A 45 -17.02 -11.87 13.39
CA SER A 45 -18.47 -12.00 13.16
C SER A 45 -19.04 -11.16 12.02
N LYS A 46 -18.32 -11.03 10.91
CA LYS A 46 -18.63 -10.19 9.73
C LYS A 46 -18.40 -8.68 9.91
N GLU A 47 -17.94 -8.22 11.05
CA GLU A 47 -17.55 -6.82 11.26
C GLU A 47 -16.03 -6.69 11.16
N ALA A 48 -15.56 -5.58 10.58
CA ALA A 48 -14.14 -5.24 10.59
C ALA A 48 -13.65 -5.11 12.04
N MET A 49 -12.49 -5.62 12.32
CA MET A 49 -11.87 -5.47 13.63
C MET A 49 -11.44 -4.02 13.83
N LYS A 50 -11.73 -3.46 15.00
CA LYS A 50 -11.25 -2.13 15.36
C LYS A 50 -9.80 -2.22 15.82
N PHE A 51 -9.02 -1.23 15.44
CA PHE A 51 -7.68 -1.06 15.98
C PHE A 51 -7.73 -0.77 17.47
N VAL A 52 -6.81 -1.36 18.20
CA VAL A 52 -6.63 -1.17 19.66
C VAL A 52 -5.19 -0.74 19.89
N ALA A 53 -4.97 0.14 20.86
CA ALA A 53 -3.63 0.59 21.23
C ALA A 53 -2.69 -0.59 21.53
N GLY A 54 -1.48 -0.53 21.00
CA GLY A 54 -0.48 -1.60 21.03
C GLY A 54 -0.46 -2.52 19.80
N MET A 55 -1.45 -2.42 18.91
CA MET A 55 -1.41 -3.12 17.62
C MET A 55 -0.42 -2.45 16.67
N ILE A 56 0.28 -3.27 15.88
CA ILE A 56 1.13 -2.79 14.79
C ILE A 56 0.61 -3.38 13.48
N THR A 57 0.49 -2.52 12.48
CA THR A 57 0.09 -2.91 11.13
C THR A 57 0.93 -2.18 10.10
N THR A 58 1.19 -2.82 8.96
CA THR A 58 1.79 -2.13 7.83
C THR A 58 0.74 -1.29 7.09
N ILE A 59 1.18 -0.22 6.42
CA ILE A 59 0.44 0.51 5.40
C ILE A 59 1.33 0.56 4.17
N GLU A 60 1.00 -0.20 3.16
CA GLU A 60 1.90 -0.53 2.05
C GLU A 60 1.23 -0.36 0.66
N PRO A 61 0.76 0.85 0.32
CA PRO A 61 0.24 1.10 -1.02
C PRO A 61 1.33 0.90 -2.07
N GLY A 62 0.93 0.35 -3.23
CA GLY A 62 1.84 0.13 -4.34
C GLY A 62 1.19 0.35 -5.70
N ILE A 63 2.02 0.50 -6.72
CA ILE A 63 1.63 0.49 -8.13
C ILE A 63 2.55 -0.47 -8.86
N TYR A 64 1.98 -1.39 -9.61
CA TYR A 64 2.69 -2.41 -10.37
C TYR A 64 2.19 -2.41 -11.80
N ILE A 65 3.04 -2.08 -12.75
CA ILE A 65 2.69 -1.92 -14.16
C ILE A 65 3.40 -3.03 -14.95
N SER A 66 2.62 -4.02 -15.35
CA SER A 66 3.13 -5.11 -16.19
C SER A 66 3.64 -4.59 -17.54
N SER A 67 4.56 -5.31 -18.17
CA SER A 67 4.97 -5.07 -19.56
C SER A 67 3.80 -5.17 -20.55
N GLU A 68 2.76 -5.93 -20.19
CA GLU A 68 1.56 -6.16 -21.02
C GLU A 68 0.43 -5.16 -20.76
N SER A 69 0.60 -4.24 -19.80
CA SER A 69 -0.44 -3.26 -19.45
C SER A 69 -0.71 -2.30 -20.61
N ASP A 70 -1.98 -1.94 -20.81
CA ASP A 70 -2.41 -0.95 -21.81
C ASP A 70 -2.16 0.49 -21.31
N VAL A 71 -0.89 0.83 -21.17
CA VAL A 71 -0.40 2.16 -20.75
C VAL A 71 0.76 2.58 -21.65
N ASP A 72 1.18 3.85 -21.54
CA ASP A 72 2.36 4.37 -22.22
C ASP A 72 3.61 3.54 -21.86
N ASP A 73 4.38 3.15 -22.87
CA ASP A 73 5.53 2.24 -22.75
C ASP A 73 6.56 2.68 -21.71
N LYS A 74 6.72 3.97 -21.48
CA LYS A 74 7.62 4.53 -20.46
C LYS A 74 7.29 4.13 -19.01
N TRP A 75 6.06 3.63 -18.76
CA TRP A 75 5.61 3.21 -17.46
C TRP A 75 5.65 1.70 -17.27
N LYS A 76 5.79 0.91 -18.33
CA LYS A 76 5.77 -0.53 -18.31
C LYS A 76 6.96 -1.10 -17.53
N GLY A 77 6.73 -2.17 -16.80
CA GLY A 77 7.75 -2.85 -15.99
C GLY A 77 8.11 -2.10 -14.70
N ILE A 78 7.37 -1.05 -14.31
CA ILE A 78 7.60 -0.32 -13.07
C ILE A 78 6.75 -0.92 -11.96
N GLY A 79 7.40 -1.25 -10.83
CA GLY A 79 6.75 -1.61 -9.57
C GLY A 79 7.30 -0.74 -8.44
N ILE A 80 6.43 -0.07 -7.71
CA ILE A 80 6.82 0.77 -6.57
C ILE A 80 5.86 0.47 -5.42
N ARG A 81 6.42 0.21 -4.23
CA ARG A 81 5.71 0.13 -2.96
C ARG A 81 6.36 1.11 -1.99
N ILE A 82 5.55 1.81 -1.22
CA ILE A 82 5.98 2.57 -0.05
C ILE A 82 5.27 1.93 1.12
N GLU A 83 6.03 1.51 2.13
CA GLU A 83 5.52 0.76 3.26
C GLU A 83 5.94 1.43 4.56
N ASP A 84 4.98 1.66 5.42
CA ASP A 84 5.17 2.17 6.76
C ASP A 84 4.64 1.18 7.80
N ASP A 85 5.38 1.03 8.90
CA ASP A 85 4.96 0.29 10.08
C ASP A 85 4.30 1.23 11.07
N ILE A 86 3.03 1.00 11.33
CA ILE A 86 2.20 1.91 12.11
C ILE A 86 1.82 1.27 13.45
N LEU A 87 2.30 1.87 14.54
CA LEU A 87 1.87 1.56 15.89
C LEU A 87 0.57 2.32 16.22
N VAL A 88 -0.46 1.60 16.60
CA VAL A 88 -1.70 2.19 17.11
C VAL A 88 -1.49 2.63 18.56
N THR A 89 -1.81 3.87 18.88
CA THR A 89 -1.71 4.44 20.22
C THR A 89 -3.10 4.79 20.77
N GLU A 90 -3.20 5.15 22.05
CA GLU A 90 -4.47 5.57 22.65
C GLU A 90 -5.04 6.85 22.03
N SER A 91 -4.17 7.73 21.53
CA SER A 91 -4.56 9.04 20.97
C SER A 91 -4.45 9.14 19.44
N GLY A 92 -4.03 8.07 18.76
CA GLY A 92 -3.84 8.08 17.31
C GLY A 92 -2.89 6.98 16.84
N ASN A 93 -1.82 7.36 16.20
CA ASN A 93 -0.82 6.41 15.71
C ASN A 93 0.59 7.02 15.73
N GLU A 94 1.59 6.16 15.62
CA GLU A 94 3.00 6.50 15.47
C GLU A 94 3.55 5.73 14.26
N ASN A 95 4.22 6.42 13.34
CA ASN A 95 4.94 5.80 12.23
C ASN A 95 6.33 5.37 12.73
N LEU A 96 6.56 4.08 12.85
CA LEU A 96 7.83 3.51 13.33
C LEU A 96 8.94 3.59 12.26
N THR A 97 8.57 3.77 11.00
CA THR A 97 9.48 3.82 9.84
C THR A 97 9.62 5.23 9.25
N ASP A 98 9.17 6.26 9.96
CA ASP A 98 9.19 7.67 9.52
C ASP A 98 10.59 8.16 9.07
N ALA A 99 11.64 7.60 9.64
CA ALA A 99 13.03 7.91 9.25
C ALA A 99 13.47 7.26 7.94
N THR A 100 12.68 6.37 7.36
CA THR A 100 13.01 5.69 6.11
C THR A 100 12.77 6.64 4.93
N PRO A 101 13.77 6.94 4.11
CA PRO A 101 13.61 7.87 3.00
C PRO A 101 12.69 7.28 1.92
N THR A 102 11.70 8.07 1.52
CA THR A 102 10.74 7.73 0.47
C THR A 102 10.83 8.68 -0.73
N ASP A 103 11.48 9.82 -0.57
CA ASP A 103 11.72 10.74 -1.68
C ASP A 103 12.79 10.17 -2.64
N PRO A 104 12.54 10.16 -3.97
CA PRO A 104 13.49 9.61 -4.93
C PRO A 104 14.87 10.28 -4.92
N GLN A 105 14.96 11.57 -4.59
CA GLN A 105 16.23 12.29 -4.53
C GLN A 105 17.04 11.88 -3.30
N ASP A 106 16.38 11.68 -2.17
CA ASP A 106 17.03 11.19 -0.95
C ASP A 106 17.55 9.77 -1.14
N ILE A 107 16.74 8.89 -1.73
CA ILE A 107 17.15 7.52 -2.07
C ILE A 107 18.36 7.53 -3.02
N GLN A 108 18.32 8.34 -4.07
CA GLN A 108 19.42 8.45 -5.03
C GLN A 108 20.70 8.94 -4.35
N SER A 109 20.60 9.89 -3.43
CA SER A 109 21.74 10.42 -2.67
C SER A 109 22.38 9.38 -1.75
N LEU A 110 21.59 8.46 -1.20
CA LEU A 110 22.09 7.36 -0.37
C LEU A 110 22.76 6.24 -1.18
N MET A 111 22.41 6.12 -2.47
CA MET A 111 22.96 5.10 -3.37
C MET A 111 24.21 5.55 -4.13
N SER A 112 24.60 6.81 -4.02
CA SER A 112 25.78 7.41 -4.68
C SER A 112 26.96 7.47 -3.70
#